data_ec167c530db8abd710c4bf2848bc1f3d
#
_entry.id   ec167c530db8abd710c4bf2848bc1f3d
#
_cell.length_a   1.000
_cell.length_b   1.000
_cell.length_c   1.000
_cell.angle_alpha   90.00
_cell.angle_beta   90.00
_cell.angle_gamma   90.00
#
_symmetry.space_group_name_H-M   'P 1'
#
loop_
_entity.id
_entity.type
_entity.pdbx_description
1 polymer ?
#
loop_
_entity_poly.entity_id
_entity_poly.type
_entity_poly.pdbx_seq_one_letter_code
_entity_poly.pdbx_strand_id
1 'polypeptide(L)'
;MYGRKVKLRFFFVFLILTILSLSIFLILKSLEENVVYFKSPTEIKILSEINNNKIRIGGMVKENSILIEEKKLKFVVTDFKNEINVVYSGVIPNLFAEGKGVVAEGFLKDRSFFSATKILAKHDENYMPPEVKEALEGK
;
A
#
# COMPACT_ATOMS: atom_id res chain seq x y z
N MET A 1 -7.86 31.82 -48.17
CA MET A 1 -6.96 30.66 -48.27
C MET A 1 -5.77 30.88 -47.32
N TYR A 2 -5.65 30.06 -46.31
CA TYR A 2 -4.47 30.11 -45.45
C TYR A 2 -3.26 29.60 -46.20
N GLY A 3 -2.17 30.38 -46.22
CA GLY A 3 -0.94 30.00 -46.91
C GLY A 3 -0.33 28.70 -46.36
N ARG A 4 0.39 27.97 -47.20
CA ARG A 4 1.03 26.68 -46.88
C ARG A 4 1.87 26.72 -45.57
N LYS A 5 2.48 27.87 -45.28
CA LYS A 5 3.26 28.11 -44.03
C LYS A 5 2.37 28.16 -42.78
N VAL A 6 1.15 28.66 -42.86
CA VAL A 6 0.18 28.72 -41.75
C VAL A 6 -0.33 27.33 -41.40
N LYS A 7 -0.69 26.53 -42.41
CA LYS A 7 -1.10 25.13 -42.21
C LYS A 7 0.00 24.30 -41.54
N LEU A 8 1.24 24.54 -41.93
CA LEU A 8 2.37 23.85 -41.34
C LEU A 8 2.56 24.21 -39.85
N ARG A 9 2.39 25.50 -39.50
CA ARG A 9 2.44 25.95 -38.09
C ARG A 9 1.35 25.35 -37.24
N PHE A 10 0.10 25.32 -37.74
CA PHE A 10 -0.99 24.65 -37.07
C PHE A 10 -0.75 23.16 -36.87
N PHE A 11 -0.19 22.49 -37.87
CA PHE A 11 0.18 21.08 -37.76
C PHE A 11 1.22 20.82 -36.67
N PHE A 12 2.27 21.65 -36.59
CA PHE A 12 3.29 21.52 -35.55
C PHE A 12 2.73 21.82 -34.17
N VAL A 13 1.89 22.84 -34.02
CA VAL A 13 1.22 23.14 -32.74
C VAL A 13 0.36 21.97 -32.30
N PHE A 14 -0.45 21.44 -33.22
CA PHE A 14 -1.30 20.28 -32.91
C PHE A 14 -0.46 19.05 -32.54
N LEU A 15 0.65 18.79 -33.25
CA LEU A 15 1.55 17.69 -32.96
C LEU A 15 2.17 17.83 -31.55
N ILE A 16 2.63 19.03 -31.18
CA ILE A 16 3.21 19.30 -29.86
C ILE A 16 2.15 19.09 -28.76
N LEU A 17 0.93 19.58 -28.96
CA LEU A 17 -0.14 19.39 -27.99
C LEU A 17 -0.52 17.91 -27.83
N THR A 18 -0.53 17.16 -28.90
CA THR A 18 -0.79 15.71 -28.86
C THR A 18 0.31 14.96 -28.07
N ILE A 19 1.58 15.27 -28.33
CA ILE A 19 2.69 14.66 -27.60
C ILE A 19 2.63 15.03 -26.12
N LEU A 20 2.35 16.30 -25.81
CA LEU A 20 2.23 16.77 -24.43
C LEU A 20 1.09 16.07 -23.68
N SER A 21 -0.08 15.97 -24.31
CA SER A 21 -1.25 15.26 -23.75
C SER A 21 -0.96 13.79 -23.51
N LEU A 22 -0.30 13.11 -24.45
CA LEU A 22 0.09 11.71 -24.29
C LEU A 22 1.10 11.52 -23.16
N SER A 23 2.08 12.42 -23.04
CA SER A 23 3.07 12.39 -21.96
C SER A 23 2.41 12.54 -20.59
N ILE A 24 1.49 13.49 -20.44
CA ILE A 24 0.73 13.71 -19.20
C ILE A 24 -0.09 12.45 -18.86
N PHE A 25 -0.77 11.88 -19.85
CA PHE A 25 -1.55 10.66 -19.65
C PHE A 25 -0.69 9.48 -19.17
N LEU A 26 0.49 9.27 -19.76
CA LEU A 26 1.42 8.22 -19.34
C LEU A 26 1.97 8.44 -17.94
N ILE A 27 2.28 9.70 -17.58
CA ILE A 27 2.73 10.06 -16.23
C ILE A 27 1.64 9.76 -15.21
N LEU A 28 0.41 10.21 -15.45
CA LEU A 28 -0.72 9.97 -14.55
C LEU A 28 -0.97 8.47 -14.36
N LYS A 29 -0.98 7.71 -15.44
CA LYS A 29 -1.14 6.26 -15.39
C LYS A 29 -0.02 5.56 -14.61
N SER A 30 1.23 5.99 -14.81
CA SER A 30 2.36 5.45 -14.06
C SER A 30 2.30 5.77 -12.56
N LEU A 31 1.76 6.93 -12.20
CA LEU A 31 1.54 7.30 -10.79
C LEU A 31 0.45 6.46 -10.14
N GLU A 32 -0.66 6.21 -10.83
CA GLU A 32 -1.75 5.36 -10.32
C GLU A 32 -1.27 3.94 -9.97
N GLU A 33 -0.41 3.35 -10.79
CA GLU A 33 0.12 2.00 -10.56
C GLU A 33 1.12 1.93 -9.39
N ASN A 34 1.74 3.06 -9.02
CA ASN A 34 2.76 3.12 -7.98
C ASN A 34 2.25 3.64 -6.63
N VAL A 35 1.01 4.12 -6.54
CA VAL A 35 0.42 4.55 -5.28
C VAL A 35 -0.01 3.33 -4.48
N VAL A 36 0.75 3.00 -3.46
CA VAL A 36 0.41 1.94 -2.51
C VAL A 36 -0.30 2.56 -1.32
N TYR A 37 -1.61 2.38 -1.26
CA TYR A 37 -2.45 2.92 -0.18
C TYR A 37 -2.15 2.22 1.15
N PHE A 38 -2.01 3.02 2.20
CA PHE A 38 -1.90 2.53 3.57
C PHE A 38 -3.31 2.32 4.16
N LYS A 39 -3.50 1.19 4.83
CA LYS A 39 -4.75 0.81 5.49
C LYS A 39 -4.47 0.21 6.87
N SER A 40 -5.32 0.54 7.83
CA SER A 40 -5.34 -0.16 9.12
C SER A 40 -6.21 -1.42 9.05
N PRO A 41 -6.06 -2.36 9.99
CA PRO A 41 -6.97 -3.50 10.12
C PRO A 41 -8.45 -3.10 10.20
N THR A 42 -8.77 -2.04 10.92
CA THR A 42 -10.15 -1.53 11.01
C THR A 42 -10.67 -1.02 9.67
N GLU A 43 -9.87 -0.25 8.92
CA GLU A 43 -10.26 0.24 7.60
C GLU A 43 -10.51 -0.90 6.61
N ILE A 44 -9.75 -1.98 6.69
CA ILE A 44 -9.94 -3.15 5.82
C ILE A 44 -11.26 -3.86 6.11
N LYS A 45 -11.66 -3.96 7.38
CA LYS A 45 -12.94 -4.58 7.77
C LYS A 45 -14.16 -3.86 7.20
N ILE A 46 -14.09 -2.55 7.02
CA ILE A 46 -15.19 -1.72 6.48
C ILE A 46 -15.10 -1.47 4.97
N LEU A 47 -14.10 -2.01 4.27
CA LEU A 47 -14.02 -1.91 2.82
C LEU A 47 -15.26 -2.52 2.14
N SER A 48 -15.86 -1.76 1.24
CA SER A 48 -17.01 -2.21 0.44
C SER A 48 -16.59 -3.28 -0.56
N GLU A 49 -15.42 -3.11 -1.18
CA GLU A 49 -14.88 -4.00 -2.21
C GLU A 49 -13.42 -4.33 -1.92
N ILE A 50 -13.04 -5.57 -2.21
CA ILE A 50 -11.66 -6.04 -2.17
C ILE A 50 -11.09 -5.93 -3.58
N ASN A 51 -10.30 -4.88 -3.80
CA ASN A 51 -9.56 -4.72 -5.04
C ASN A 51 -8.25 -5.52 -4.95
N ASN A 52 -7.88 -6.14 -6.06
CA ASN A 52 -6.62 -6.90 -6.15
C ASN A 52 -5.39 -5.97 -6.32
N ASN A 53 -5.49 -4.76 -5.81
CA ASN A 53 -4.40 -3.78 -5.81
C ASN A 53 -3.45 -4.04 -4.64
N LYS A 54 -2.19 -3.73 -4.86
CA LYS A 54 -1.17 -3.78 -3.83
C LYS A 54 -1.43 -2.69 -2.81
N ILE A 55 -1.51 -3.07 -1.53
CA ILE A 55 -1.75 -2.15 -0.41
C ILE A 55 -0.72 -2.38 0.68
N ARG A 56 -0.60 -1.41 1.59
CA ARG A 56 0.16 -1.52 2.83
C ARG A 56 -0.79 -1.63 4.00
N ILE A 57 -0.53 -2.60 4.86
CA ILE A 57 -1.22 -2.73 6.14
C ILE A 57 -0.23 -2.37 7.24
N GLY A 58 -0.62 -1.45 8.12
CA GLY A 58 0.18 -1.10 9.29
C GLY A 58 -0.58 -1.36 10.57
N GLY A 59 0.16 -1.75 11.59
CA GLY A 59 -0.36 -2.01 12.92
C GLY A 59 0.73 -2.58 13.81
N MET A 60 0.31 -3.21 14.89
CA MET A 60 1.19 -3.90 15.84
C MET A 60 1.13 -5.40 15.60
N VAL A 61 2.25 -6.09 15.76
CA VAL A 61 2.27 -7.55 15.76
C VAL A 61 1.67 -8.03 17.07
N LYS A 62 0.58 -8.80 17.00
CA LYS A 62 -0.09 -9.35 18.17
C LYS A 62 0.83 -10.33 18.90
N GLU A 63 0.84 -10.29 20.22
CA GLU A 63 1.58 -11.23 21.06
C GLU A 63 1.07 -12.67 20.89
N ASN A 64 1.98 -13.63 20.94
CA ASN A 64 1.73 -15.07 20.74
C ASN A 64 1.05 -15.41 19.40
N SER A 65 1.25 -14.59 18.35
CA SER A 65 0.68 -14.80 17.04
C SER A 65 1.68 -15.24 15.97
N ILE A 66 2.98 -15.17 16.25
CA ILE A 66 4.03 -15.54 15.31
C ILE A 66 4.16 -17.06 15.21
N LEU A 67 3.91 -17.58 14.01
CA LEU A 67 4.11 -18.98 13.66
C LEU A 67 5.00 -19.06 12.43
N ILE A 68 6.01 -19.90 12.48
CA ILE A 68 6.90 -20.17 11.34
C ILE A 68 6.68 -21.62 10.90
N GLU A 69 6.10 -21.79 9.73
CA GLU A 69 5.83 -23.09 9.13
C GLU A 69 6.39 -23.14 7.70
N GLU A 70 7.16 -24.16 7.36
CA GLU A 70 7.64 -24.43 5.99
C GLU A 70 8.21 -23.20 5.25
N LYS A 71 9.01 -22.36 5.93
CA LYS A 71 9.55 -21.09 5.41
C LYS A 71 8.50 -19.97 5.19
N LYS A 72 7.31 -20.13 5.74
CA LYS A 72 6.28 -19.07 5.77
C LYS A 72 6.14 -18.54 7.17
N LEU A 73 6.18 -17.23 7.28
CA LEU A 73 5.90 -16.50 8.51
C LEU A 73 4.41 -16.17 8.54
N LYS A 74 3.71 -16.63 9.55
CA LYS A 74 2.31 -16.26 9.82
C LYS A 74 2.28 -15.44 11.10
N PHE A 75 1.55 -14.36 11.10
CA PHE A 75 1.35 -13.50 12.27
C PHE A 75 0.08 -12.67 12.14
N VAL A 76 -0.35 -12.07 13.23
CA VAL A 76 -1.53 -11.22 13.26
C VAL A 76 -1.12 -9.77 13.43
N VAL A 77 -1.65 -8.91 12.57
CA VAL A 77 -1.53 -7.44 12.70
C VAL A 77 -2.80 -6.90 13.30
N THR A 78 -2.67 -6.10 14.34
CA THR A 78 -3.78 -5.49 15.05
C THR A 78 -3.60 -3.97 15.18
N ASP A 79 -4.72 -3.25 15.17
CA ASP A 79 -4.83 -1.84 15.55
C ASP A 79 -5.55 -1.68 16.90
N PHE A 80 -5.56 -2.76 17.72
CA PHE A 80 -6.27 -2.90 19.00
C PHE A 80 -7.79 -2.92 18.92
N LYS A 81 -8.38 -2.71 17.73
CA LYS A 81 -9.83 -2.83 17.45
C LYS A 81 -10.15 -4.04 16.59
N ASN A 82 -9.34 -4.22 15.55
CA ASN A 82 -9.49 -5.32 14.60
C ASN A 82 -8.15 -6.01 14.32
N GLU A 83 -8.25 -7.19 13.75
CA GLU A 83 -7.10 -8.06 13.48
C GLU A 83 -7.14 -8.60 12.05
N ILE A 84 -5.95 -8.76 11.46
CA ILE A 84 -5.76 -9.36 10.15
C ILE A 84 -4.65 -10.39 10.23
N ASN A 85 -4.90 -11.58 9.69
CA ASN A 85 -3.89 -12.62 9.53
C ASN A 85 -3.00 -12.30 8.35
N VAL A 86 -1.70 -12.26 8.57
CA VAL A 86 -0.70 -11.97 7.54
C VAL A 86 0.16 -13.21 7.31
N VAL A 87 0.34 -13.57 6.04
CA VAL A 87 1.28 -14.61 5.63
C VAL A 87 2.37 -13.97 4.77
N TYR A 88 3.60 -14.26 5.12
CA TYR A 88 4.78 -13.75 4.44
C TYR A 88 5.76 -14.89 4.12
N SER A 89 6.30 -14.89 2.90
CA SER A 89 7.33 -15.81 2.46
C SER A 89 8.55 -15.00 2.02
N GLY A 90 9.57 -14.94 2.87
CA GLY A 90 10.78 -14.17 2.58
C GLY A 90 11.69 -14.04 3.81
N VAL A 91 12.67 -13.18 3.70
CA VAL A 91 13.62 -12.92 4.79
C VAL A 91 12.94 -12.07 5.86
N ILE A 92 12.91 -12.58 7.08
CA ILE A 92 12.33 -11.87 8.24
C ILE A 92 13.27 -10.72 8.64
N PRO A 93 12.77 -9.47 8.75
CA PRO A 93 13.59 -8.35 9.21
C PRO A 93 14.07 -8.56 10.65
N ASN A 94 15.30 -8.17 10.97
CA ASN A 94 15.90 -8.33 12.29
C ASN A 94 15.10 -7.66 13.43
N LEU A 95 14.36 -6.62 13.12
CA LEU A 95 13.55 -5.86 14.09
C LEU A 95 12.09 -6.34 14.18
N PHE A 96 11.73 -7.38 13.43
CA PHE A 96 10.41 -7.96 13.50
C PHE A 96 10.24 -8.76 14.79
N ALA A 97 9.30 -8.35 15.61
CA ALA A 97 8.98 -9.00 16.87
C ALA A 97 7.53 -8.75 17.28
N GLU A 98 7.02 -9.59 18.18
CA GLU A 98 5.71 -9.39 18.80
C GLU A 98 5.68 -8.09 19.61
N GLY A 99 4.53 -7.42 19.64
CA GLY A 99 4.35 -6.15 20.32
C GLY A 99 5.07 -4.97 19.66
N LYS A 100 5.65 -5.15 18.48
CA LYS A 100 6.31 -4.09 17.71
C LYS A 100 5.47 -3.64 16.51
N GLY A 101 5.69 -2.40 16.08
CA GLY A 101 5.05 -1.84 14.89
C GLY A 101 5.56 -2.51 13.61
N VAL A 102 4.65 -2.86 12.72
CA VAL A 102 4.95 -3.48 11.43
C VAL A 102 4.14 -2.85 10.31
N VAL A 103 4.75 -2.75 9.14
CA VAL A 103 4.07 -2.43 7.89
C VAL A 103 4.29 -3.59 6.94
N ALA A 104 3.21 -4.23 6.51
CA ALA A 104 3.23 -5.29 5.53
C ALA A 104 2.69 -4.77 4.19
N GLU A 105 3.44 -4.99 3.12
CA GLU A 105 3.05 -4.62 1.76
C GLU A 105 2.70 -5.89 0.97
N GLY A 106 1.56 -5.89 0.30
CA GLY A 106 1.10 -7.06 -0.44
C GLY A 106 -0.34 -6.94 -0.93
N PHE A 107 -1.03 -8.06 -0.96
CA PHE A 107 -2.39 -8.19 -1.51
C PHE A 107 -3.37 -8.73 -0.48
N LEU A 108 -4.53 -8.11 -0.44
CA LEU A 108 -5.63 -8.58 0.41
C LEU A 108 -6.31 -9.78 -0.27
N LYS A 109 -6.38 -10.90 0.43
CA LYS A 109 -7.09 -12.10 -0.05
C LYS A 109 -8.56 -12.05 0.32
N ASP A 110 -8.84 -11.67 1.55
CA ASP A 110 -10.17 -11.39 2.07
C ASP A 110 -10.06 -10.37 3.22
N ARG A 111 -11.18 -10.02 3.86
CA ARG A 111 -11.22 -9.04 4.97
C ARG A 111 -10.45 -9.46 6.23
N SER A 112 -9.94 -10.69 6.26
CA SER A 112 -9.25 -11.25 7.42
C SER A 112 -7.89 -11.85 7.07
N PHE A 113 -7.54 -11.90 5.78
CA PHE A 113 -6.35 -12.58 5.29
C PHE A 113 -5.55 -11.73 4.29
N PHE A 114 -4.29 -11.52 4.58
CA PHE A 114 -3.37 -10.70 3.79
C PHE A 114 -2.13 -11.49 3.40
N SER A 115 -1.79 -11.47 2.13
CA SER A 115 -0.57 -12.07 1.60
C SER A 115 0.49 -10.99 1.41
N ALA A 116 1.46 -10.93 2.31
CA ALA A 116 2.55 -9.96 2.26
C ALA A 116 3.65 -10.40 1.28
N THR A 117 4.10 -9.47 0.48
CA THR A 117 5.28 -9.62 -0.38
C THR A 117 6.52 -8.97 0.23
N LYS A 118 6.31 -8.02 1.14
CA LYS A 118 7.38 -7.31 1.86
C LYS A 118 6.91 -6.93 3.26
N ILE A 119 7.81 -7.00 4.23
CA ILE A 119 7.60 -6.56 5.60
C ILE A 119 8.63 -5.49 5.94
N LEU A 120 8.17 -4.43 6.57
CA LEU A 120 8.98 -3.34 7.10
C LEU A 120 8.73 -3.27 8.61
N ALA A 121 9.75 -3.58 9.39
CA ALA A 121 9.73 -3.36 10.84
C ALA A 121 10.48 -2.06 11.15
N LYS A 122 9.91 -1.20 11.99
CA LYS A 122 10.54 0.08 12.35
C LYS A 122 11.40 -0.03 13.60
N HIS A 123 12.44 0.81 13.62
CA HIS A 123 13.45 0.85 14.67
C HIS A 123 12.97 1.52 15.97
N ASP A 124 11.87 2.28 15.94
CA ASP A 124 11.37 3.01 17.11
C ASP A 124 10.58 2.11 18.05
N GLU A 125 11.04 2.00 19.28
CA GLU A 125 10.34 1.27 20.35
C GLU A 125 8.95 1.87 20.65
N ASN A 126 8.72 3.14 20.30
CA ASN A 126 7.47 3.87 20.50
C ASN A 126 6.75 4.22 19.18
N TYR A 127 7.15 3.62 18.04
CA TYR A 127 6.46 3.91 16.80
C TYR A 127 5.08 3.26 16.78
N MET A 128 4.08 4.10 16.89
CA MET A 128 2.69 3.78 16.61
C MET A 128 2.33 4.43 15.27
N PRO A 129 1.80 3.67 14.29
CA PRO A 129 1.29 4.27 13.07
C PRO A 129 0.33 5.42 13.39
N PRO A 130 0.35 6.54 12.65
CA PRO A 130 -0.51 7.70 12.93
C PRO A 130 -1.99 7.32 13.03
N GLU A 131 -2.44 6.41 12.19
CA GLU A 131 -3.82 5.94 12.14
C GLU A 131 -4.22 5.14 13.39
N VAL A 132 -3.27 4.39 13.96
CA VAL A 132 -3.48 3.65 15.22
C VAL A 132 -3.50 4.64 16.39
N LYS A 133 -2.63 5.66 16.35
CA LYS A 133 -2.59 6.72 17.34
C LYS A 133 -3.91 7.50 17.36
N GLU A 134 -4.41 7.91 16.21
CA GLU A 134 -5.70 8.60 16.08
C GLU A 134 -6.87 7.74 16.56
N ALA A 135 -6.83 6.43 16.31
CA ALA A 135 -7.85 5.50 16.78
C ALA A 135 -7.87 5.36 18.32
N LEU A 136 -6.73 5.55 18.97
CA LEU A 136 -6.60 5.51 20.44
C LEU A 136 -6.92 6.85 21.10
N GLU A 137 -6.62 7.97 20.45
CA GLU A 137 -6.87 9.32 20.94
C GLU A 137 -8.31 9.81 20.68
N GLY A 138 -9.03 9.14 19.79
CA GLY A 138 -10.43 9.43 19.41
C GLY A 138 -11.47 8.91 20.42
N LYS A 139 -11.19 9.06 21.73
CA LYS A 139 -12.15 8.87 22.81
C LYS A 139 -12.67 10.20 23.30
#